data_998f05113e16fd3ceb399881628a6f83
#
_entry.id   998f05113e16fd3ceb399881628a6f83
#
_cell.length_a   1.000
_cell.length_b   1.000
_cell.length_c   1.000
_cell.angle_alpha   90.00
_cell.angle_beta   90.00
_cell.angle_gamma   90.00
#
_symmetry.space_group_name_H-M   'P 1'
#
loop_
_entity.id
_entity.type
_entity.pdbx_description
1 polymer ?
#
loop_
_entity_poly.entity_id
_entity_poly.type
_entity_poly.pdbx_seq_one_letter_code
_entity_poly.pdbx_strand_id
1 'polypeptide(L)'
;MKNKTHKRLPKILRINRISKKHLKISVLFSNGEDRILDFDKIFKKEWKVTKGDPEYKLLTPSEFAKVKVESHTLSWNNIDLFMTGLDGKKKKVPFEVGADTLYSLSEVDEKLEISLGALFRDARLKAKLSQDDVAKLSGTSRTYISSKAINKM
;
A
#
# COMPACT_ATOMS: atom_id res chain seq x y z
N MET A 1 22.37 28.74 1.89
CA MET A 1 21.88 27.55 1.28
C MET A 1 20.53 27.16 1.89
N LYS A 2 19.62 26.88 1.04
CA LYS A 2 18.31 26.48 1.53
C LYS A 2 18.37 25.12 2.17
N ASN A 3 17.90 25.06 3.38
CA ASN A 3 17.57 23.79 3.97
C ASN A 3 16.41 23.18 3.20
N LYS A 4 16.75 22.27 2.33
CA LYS A 4 15.72 21.46 1.74
C LYS A 4 15.16 20.58 2.84
N THR A 5 13.92 20.82 3.20
CA THR A 5 13.18 19.85 3.97
C THR A 5 13.23 18.56 3.17
N HIS A 6 14.01 17.60 3.67
CA HIS A 6 14.00 16.28 3.07
C HIS A 6 12.63 15.66 3.32
N LYS A 7 11.77 15.74 2.31
CA LYS A 7 10.58 14.93 2.33
C LYS A 7 11.03 13.48 2.43
N ARG A 8 10.68 12.85 3.53
CA ARG A 8 10.89 11.41 3.63
C ARG A 8 10.11 10.76 2.49
N LEU A 9 10.81 9.98 1.68
CA LEU A 9 10.16 9.20 0.65
C LEU A 9 9.19 8.22 1.32
N PRO A 10 7.97 8.05 0.77
CA PRO A 10 7.02 7.12 1.34
C PRO A 10 7.57 5.70 1.31
N LYS A 11 7.31 4.97 2.39
CA LYS A 11 7.68 3.56 2.53
C LYS A 11 6.42 2.74 2.61
N ILE A 12 6.47 1.51 2.12
CA ILE A 12 5.32 0.59 2.26
C ILE A 12 5.43 -0.10 3.61
N LEU A 13 4.38 0.02 4.41
CA LEU A 13 4.32 -0.58 5.73
C LEU A 13 3.67 -1.96 5.71
N ARG A 14 2.64 -2.13 4.89
CA ARG A 14 1.94 -3.42 4.80
C ARG A 14 1.11 -3.50 3.52
N ILE A 15 0.75 -4.73 3.18
CA ILE A 15 -0.22 -5.01 2.13
C ILE A 15 -1.59 -5.14 2.79
N ASN A 16 -2.57 -4.36 2.33
CA ASN A 16 -3.94 -4.42 2.83
C ASN A 16 -4.70 -5.58 2.18
N ARG A 17 -4.59 -5.70 0.86
CA ARG A 17 -5.21 -6.78 0.11
C ARG A 17 -4.53 -6.97 -1.25
N ILE A 18 -4.70 -8.16 -1.80
CA ILE A 18 -4.19 -8.52 -3.11
C ILE A 18 -5.35 -9.04 -3.95
N SER A 19 -5.54 -8.47 -5.13
CA SER A 19 -6.45 -9.00 -6.14
C SER A 19 -5.62 -9.63 -7.25
N LYS A 20 -5.32 -10.91 -7.10
CA LYS A 20 -4.46 -11.62 -8.06
C LYS A 20 -5.08 -11.69 -9.46
N LYS A 21 -6.40 -11.79 -9.54
CA LYS A 21 -7.12 -11.85 -10.82
C LYS A 21 -6.91 -10.57 -11.64
N HIS A 22 -6.89 -9.42 -10.97
CA HIS A 22 -6.76 -8.11 -11.62
C HIS A 22 -5.37 -7.53 -11.50
N LEU A 23 -4.43 -8.24 -10.88
CA LEU A 23 -3.06 -7.78 -10.61
C LEU A 23 -3.03 -6.43 -9.88
N LYS A 24 -3.86 -6.32 -8.84
CA LYS A 24 -3.92 -5.10 -8.02
C LYS A 24 -3.52 -5.40 -6.59
N ILE A 25 -2.79 -4.47 -6.00
CA ILE A 25 -2.38 -4.55 -4.60
C ILE A 25 -2.73 -3.23 -3.91
N SER A 26 -3.45 -3.33 -2.79
CA SER A 26 -3.69 -2.17 -1.92
C SER A 26 -2.67 -2.21 -0.80
N VAL A 27 -1.97 -1.10 -0.59
CA VAL A 27 -0.89 -0.99 0.40
C VAL A 27 -1.07 0.25 1.27
N LEU A 28 -0.54 0.17 2.49
CA LEU A 28 -0.44 1.32 3.38
C LEU A 28 0.96 1.90 3.29
N PHE A 29 1.05 3.18 2.95
CA PHE A 29 2.30 3.91 2.94
C PHE A 29 2.57 4.59 4.28
N SER A 30 3.82 4.90 4.54
CA SER A 30 4.27 5.48 5.80
C SER A 30 3.70 6.87 6.10
N ASN A 31 3.16 7.55 5.09
CA ASN A 31 2.47 8.82 5.25
C ASN A 31 1.00 8.66 5.69
N GLY A 32 0.56 7.43 5.96
CA GLY A 32 -0.81 7.13 6.37
C GLY A 32 -1.80 6.92 5.23
N GLU A 33 -1.35 7.01 3.99
CA GLU A 33 -2.24 6.82 2.84
C GLU A 33 -2.37 5.35 2.47
N ASP A 34 -3.62 4.89 2.30
CA ASP A 34 -3.92 3.62 1.67
C ASP A 34 -4.05 3.85 0.17
N ARG A 35 -3.22 3.18 -0.61
CA ARG A 35 -3.16 3.39 -2.05
C ARG A 35 -3.23 2.07 -2.79
N ILE A 36 -3.75 2.12 -4.00
CA ILE A 36 -3.89 0.94 -4.84
C ILE A 36 -2.89 1.00 -5.99
N LEU A 37 -2.25 -0.14 -6.25
CA LEU A 37 -1.31 -0.33 -7.35
C LEU A 37 -1.96 -1.24 -8.37
N ASP A 38 -2.24 -0.71 -9.55
CA ASP A 38 -2.78 -1.47 -10.67
C ASP A 38 -1.61 -1.99 -11.51
N PHE A 39 -1.11 -3.17 -11.14
CA PHE A 39 0.04 -3.76 -11.82
C PHE A 39 -0.28 -4.25 -13.23
N ASP A 40 -1.54 -4.52 -13.53
CA ASP A 40 -1.92 -4.84 -14.90
C ASP A 40 -1.60 -3.65 -15.82
N LYS A 41 -1.99 -2.46 -15.40
CA LYS A 41 -1.68 -1.22 -16.11
C LYS A 41 -0.19 -0.92 -16.09
N ILE A 42 0.45 -1.08 -14.92
CA ILE A 42 1.88 -0.79 -14.76
C ILE A 42 2.71 -1.68 -15.69
N PHE A 43 2.46 -2.96 -15.69
CA PHE A 43 3.21 -3.90 -16.52
C PHE A 43 2.97 -3.68 -18.02
N LYS A 44 1.74 -3.42 -18.42
CA LYS A 44 1.38 -3.32 -19.83
C LYS A 44 1.61 -1.94 -20.43
N LYS A 45 1.29 -0.88 -19.69
CA LYS A 45 1.35 0.49 -20.21
C LYS A 45 2.59 1.25 -19.79
N GLU A 46 2.93 1.20 -18.50
CA GLU A 46 4.05 1.97 -17.97
C GLU A 46 5.40 1.33 -18.29
N TRP A 47 5.54 0.05 -18.02
CA TRP A 47 6.81 -0.65 -18.20
C TRP A 47 6.89 -1.45 -19.49
N LYS A 48 5.78 -1.72 -20.14
CA LYS A 48 5.70 -2.47 -21.38
C LYS A 48 6.46 -3.80 -21.30
N VAL A 49 6.13 -4.57 -20.28
CA VAL A 49 6.79 -5.85 -19.99
C VAL A 49 6.58 -6.86 -21.11
N THR A 50 7.66 -7.49 -21.55
CA THR A 50 7.67 -8.51 -22.59
C THR A 50 8.20 -9.83 -22.04
N LYS A 51 8.08 -10.90 -22.83
CA LYS A 51 8.51 -12.26 -22.44
C LYS A 51 9.97 -12.35 -22.00
N GLY A 52 10.82 -11.46 -22.47
CA GLY A 52 12.23 -11.45 -22.11
C GLY A 52 12.53 -10.80 -20.75
N ASP A 53 11.55 -10.14 -20.17
CA ASP A 53 11.75 -9.41 -18.93
C ASP A 53 11.54 -10.33 -17.71
N PRO A 54 12.34 -10.17 -16.64
CA PRO A 54 12.17 -10.98 -15.42
C PRO A 54 10.77 -10.89 -14.82
N GLU A 55 10.18 -9.72 -14.82
CA GLU A 55 8.86 -9.46 -14.25
C GLU A 55 7.70 -10.01 -15.07
N TYR A 56 7.97 -10.54 -16.27
CA TYR A 56 6.93 -11.15 -17.10
C TYR A 56 6.21 -12.28 -16.37
N LYS A 57 6.94 -13.01 -15.52
CA LYS A 57 6.38 -14.08 -14.69
C LYS A 57 5.26 -13.59 -13.79
N LEU A 58 5.28 -12.34 -13.38
CA LEU A 58 4.28 -11.74 -12.50
C LEU A 58 2.94 -11.46 -13.18
N LEU A 59 2.87 -11.62 -14.50
CA LEU A 59 1.59 -11.57 -15.20
C LEU A 59 0.73 -12.80 -14.90
N THR A 60 1.33 -13.86 -14.38
CA THR A 60 0.61 -15.04 -13.89
C THR A 60 0.07 -14.76 -12.49
N PRO A 61 -1.27 -14.83 -12.28
CA PRO A 61 -1.86 -14.47 -10.99
C PRO A 61 -1.28 -15.17 -9.78
N SER A 62 -1.00 -16.46 -9.88
CA SER A 62 -0.42 -17.24 -8.77
C SER A 62 0.99 -16.77 -8.41
N GLU A 63 1.77 -16.37 -9.40
CA GLU A 63 3.12 -15.85 -9.17
C GLU A 63 3.08 -14.43 -8.60
N PHE A 64 2.18 -13.62 -9.10
CA PHE A 64 1.96 -12.26 -8.61
C PHE A 64 1.58 -12.25 -7.12
N ALA A 65 0.75 -13.18 -6.70
CA ALA A 65 0.26 -13.25 -5.32
C ALA A 65 1.34 -13.61 -4.30
N LYS A 66 2.54 -14.01 -4.75
CA LYS A 66 3.67 -14.32 -3.86
C LYS A 66 4.40 -13.08 -3.37
N VAL A 67 3.88 -11.90 -3.63
CA VAL A 67 4.45 -10.63 -3.20
C VAL A 67 4.57 -10.56 -1.68
N LYS A 68 5.63 -9.91 -1.21
CA LYS A 68 5.88 -9.65 0.22
C LYS A 68 6.33 -8.22 0.42
N VAL A 69 6.16 -7.71 1.64
CA VAL A 69 6.76 -6.44 2.03
C VAL A 69 8.13 -6.76 2.64
N GLU A 70 9.16 -6.35 1.97
CA GLU A 70 10.55 -6.46 2.44
C GLU A 70 11.27 -5.15 2.15
N SER A 71 12.13 -4.71 3.05
CA SER A 71 12.86 -3.45 2.91
C SER A 71 11.94 -2.25 2.65
N HIS A 72 10.76 -2.29 3.25
CA HIS A 72 9.73 -1.24 3.14
C HIS A 72 9.21 -1.00 1.73
N THR A 73 9.24 -2.04 0.90
CA THR A 73 8.67 -2.00 -0.44
C THR A 73 8.10 -3.37 -0.81
N LEU A 74 7.53 -3.48 -1.99
CA LEU A 74 7.03 -4.75 -2.50
C LEU A 74 8.17 -5.54 -3.13
N SER A 75 8.24 -6.82 -2.78
CA SER A 75 9.31 -7.72 -3.19
C SER A 75 8.75 -9.07 -3.64
N TRP A 76 9.32 -9.62 -4.68
CA TRP A 76 9.01 -10.96 -5.17
C TRP A 76 10.28 -11.79 -5.20
N ASN A 77 10.31 -12.87 -4.43
CA ASN A 77 11.45 -13.79 -4.36
C ASN A 77 11.32 -14.94 -5.36
N ASN A 78 10.20 -15.03 -6.05
CA ASN A 78 9.90 -16.11 -6.98
C ASN A 78 10.34 -15.81 -8.43
N ILE A 79 11.06 -14.72 -8.63
CA ILE A 79 11.63 -14.35 -9.93
C ILE A 79 13.11 -14.69 -9.91
N ASP A 80 13.57 -15.34 -10.99
CA ASP A 80 14.99 -15.67 -11.13
C ASP A 80 15.76 -14.44 -11.62
N LEU A 81 16.15 -13.60 -10.67
CA LEU A 81 16.94 -12.41 -10.93
C LEU A 81 18.28 -12.56 -10.22
N PHE A 82 19.36 -12.38 -10.99
CA PHE A 82 20.71 -12.53 -10.48
C PHE A 82 21.50 -11.25 -10.68
N MET A 83 22.28 -10.90 -9.68
CA MET A 83 23.24 -9.79 -9.78
C MET A 83 24.65 -10.31 -9.55
N THR A 84 25.58 -9.80 -10.32
CA THR A 84 27.01 -10.12 -10.15
C THR A 84 27.61 -9.18 -9.12
N GLY A 85 28.14 -9.75 -8.04
CA GLY A 85 28.81 -8.98 -7.00
C GLY A 85 30.22 -8.56 -7.40
N LEU A 86 30.86 -7.77 -6.54
CA LEU A 86 32.25 -7.34 -6.76
C LEU A 86 33.24 -8.51 -6.80
N ASP A 87 32.86 -9.63 -6.19
CA ASP A 87 33.67 -10.87 -6.20
C ASP A 87 33.46 -11.68 -7.49
N GLY A 88 32.70 -11.19 -8.45
CA GLY A 88 32.39 -11.88 -9.69
C GLY A 88 31.37 -13.00 -9.58
N LYS A 89 30.84 -13.25 -8.39
CA LYS A 89 29.84 -14.29 -8.17
C LYS A 89 28.43 -13.77 -8.39
N LYS A 90 27.61 -14.60 -9.04
CA LYS A 90 26.19 -14.30 -9.23
C LYS A 90 25.40 -14.68 -7.99
N LYS A 91 24.60 -13.75 -7.48
CA LYS A 91 23.69 -14.01 -6.37
C LYS A 91 22.26 -13.77 -6.81
N LYS A 92 21.36 -14.65 -6.37
CA LYS A 92 19.94 -14.45 -6.58
C LYS A 92 19.47 -13.30 -5.69
N VAL A 93 18.78 -12.35 -6.28
CA VAL A 93 18.20 -11.20 -5.55
C VAL A 93 16.70 -11.16 -5.79
N PRO A 94 15.94 -10.63 -4.85
CA PRO A 94 14.51 -10.46 -5.06
C PRO A 94 14.24 -9.38 -6.12
N PHE A 95 13.11 -9.50 -6.80
CA PHE A 95 12.63 -8.43 -7.65
C PHE A 95 11.95 -7.39 -6.76
N GLU A 96 12.51 -6.23 -6.66
CA GLU A 96 11.99 -5.13 -5.85
C GLU A 96 11.86 -3.87 -6.70
N VAL A 97 10.81 -3.11 -6.42
CA VAL A 97 10.62 -1.80 -7.04
C VAL A 97 10.64 -0.78 -5.91
N GLY A 98 11.34 0.33 -6.11
CA GLY A 98 11.41 1.37 -5.08
C GLY A 98 10.04 1.86 -4.65
N ALA A 99 9.85 2.04 -3.34
CA ALA A 99 8.56 2.47 -2.80
C ALA A 99 8.15 3.85 -3.32
N ASP A 100 9.09 4.72 -3.58
CA ASP A 100 8.84 6.03 -4.18
C ASP A 100 8.27 5.92 -5.60
N THR A 101 8.80 5.00 -6.39
CA THR A 101 8.29 4.71 -7.73
C THR A 101 6.88 4.15 -7.65
N LEU A 102 6.65 3.20 -6.75
CA LEU A 102 5.33 2.62 -6.55
C LEU A 102 4.32 3.66 -6.08
N TYR A 103 4.73 4.55 -5.19
CA TYR A 103 3.86 5.62 -4.74
C TYR A 103 3.40 6.50 -5.92
N SER A 104 4.32 6.88 -6.79
CA SER A 104 4.00 7.73 -7.95
C SER A 104 3.08 7.03 -8.95
N LEU A 105 3.11 5.70 -9.01
CA LEU A 105 2.25 4.90 -9.90
C LEU A 105 0.92 4.50 -9.25
N SER A 106 0.74 4.78 -7.96
CA SER A 106 -0.43 4.38 -7.21
C SER A 106 -1.53 5.44 -7.22
N GLU A 107 -2.73 5.01 -6.84
CA GLU A 107 -3.88 5.90 -6.65
C GLU A 107 -4.45 5.68 -5.26
N VAL A 108 -5.14 6.70 -4.72
CA VAL A 108 -5.78 6.59 -3.41
C VAL A 108 -6.80 5.45 -3.42
N ASP A 109 -6.78 4.61 -2.38
CA ASP A 109 -7.75 3.53 -2.24
C ASP A 109 -9.00 4.05 -1.54
N GLU A 110 -9.89 4.65 -2.29
CA GLU A 110 -11.14 5.22 -1.79
C GLU A 110 -12.05 4.19 -1.15
N LYS A 111 -12.05 2.97 -1.66
CA LYS A 111 -12.87 1.88 -1.11
C LYS A 111 -12.48 1.54 0.31
N LEU A 112 -11.20 1.53 0.61
CA LEU A 112 -10.72 1.22 1.94
C LEU A 112 -11.09 2.33 2.92
N GLU A 113 -10.96 3.59 2.52
CA GLU A 113 -11.36 4.73 3.36
C GLU A 113 -12.84 4.69 3.70
N ILE A 114 -13.69 4.45 2.73
CA ILE A 114 -15.13 4.34 2.93
C ILE A 114 -15.46 3.16 3.86
N SER A 115 -14.81 2.02 3.65
CA SER A 115 -15.03 0.82 4.47
C SER A 115 -14.64 1.04 5.92
N LEU A 116 -13.52 1.71 6.19
CA LEU A 116 -13.09 2.02 7.54
C LEU A 116 -14.06 2.98 8.23
N GLY A 117 -14.54 4.00 7.53
CA GLY A 117 -15.54 4.93 8.05
C GLY A 117 -16.84 4.23 8.43
N ALA A 118 -17.32 3.33 7.58
CA ALA A 118 -18.52 2.56 7.83
C ALA A 118 -18.35 1.62 9.04
N LEU A 119 -17.22 0.95 9.15
CA LEU A 119 -16.92 0.06 10.28
C LEU A 119 -16.87 0.83 11.59
N PHE A 120 -16.27 2.01 11.59
CA PHE A 120 -16.17 2.84 12.79
C PHE A 120 -17.56 3.26 13.29
N ARG A 121 -18.42 3.69 12.37
CA ARG A 121 -19.80 4.07 12.70
C ARG A 121 -20.59 2.89 13.23
N ASP A 122 -20.48 1.74 12.56
CA ASP A 122 -21.19 0.53 12.94
C ASP A 122 -20.77 0.05 14.32
N ALA A 123 -19.49 0.07 14.63
CA ALA A 123 -18.96 -0.29 15.94
C ALA A 123 -19.55 0.61 17.05
N ARG A 124 -19.66 1.92 16.78
CA ARG A 124 -20.25 2.87 17.72
C ARG A 124 -21.72 2.55 17.98
N LEU A 125 -22.47 2.26 16.93
CA LEU A 125 -23.90 1.95 17.04
C LEU A 125 -24.14 0.63 17.77
N LYS A 126 -23.33 -0.40 17.49
CA LYS A 126 -23.42 -1.70 18.16
C LYS A 126 -23.12 -1.57 19.64
N ALA A 127 -22.21 -0.70 20.03
CA ALA A 127 -21.89 -0.45 21.42
C ALA A 127 -22.94 0.42 22.10
N LYS A 128 -23.93 0.92 21.37
CA LYS A 128 -24.98 1.82 21.85
C LYS A 128 -24.42 3.08 22.52
N LEU A 129 -23.32 3.56 21.98
CA LEU A 129 -22.65 4.75 22.49
C LEU A 129 -23.08 5.99 21.71
N SER A 130 -23.41 7.06 22.42
CA SER A 130 -23.58 8.37 21.81
C SER A 130 -22.21 9.00 21.56
N GLN A 131 -22.21 10.12 20.83
CA GLN A 131 -20.97 10.88 20.65
C GLN A 131 -20.42 11.40 21.98
N ASP A 132 -21.31 11.77 22.90
CA ASP A 132 -20.93 12.21 24.26
C ASP A 132 -20.25 11.08 25.02
N ASP A 133 -20.79 9.85 24.91
CA ASP A 133 -20.21 8.69 25.59
C ASP A 133 -18.82 8.41 25.05
N VAL A 134 -18.63 8.48 23.73
CA VAL A 134 -17.32 8.27 23.13
C VAL A 134 -16.34 9.37 23.56
N ALA A 135 -16.80 10.62 23.62
CA ALA A 135 -15.96 11.73 24.07
C ALA A 135 -15.50 11.54 25.52
N LYS A 136 -16.38 11.11 26.41
CA LYS A 136 -16.05 10.83 27.80
C LYS A 136 -15.02 9.71 27.92
N LEU A 137 -15.21 8.63 27.18
CA LEU A 137 -14.31 7.47 27.22
C LEU A 137 -12.94 7.79 26.66
N SER A 138 -12.86 8.64 25.64
CA SER A 138 -11.60 8.99 24.98
C SER A 138 -10.92 10.20 25.62
N GLY A 139 -11.58 10.89 26.54
CA GLY A 139 -11.06 12.14 27.15
C GLY A 139 -11.09 13.33 26.20
N THR A 140 -11.84 13.25 25.11
CA THR A 140 -11.97 14.34 24.14
C THR A 140 -13.32 15.04 24.28
N SER A 141 -13.42 16.29 23.78
CA SER A 141 -14.67 17.02 23.79
C SER A 141 -15.65 16.47 22.77
N ARG A 142 -16.95 16.66 23.05
CA ARG A 142 -18.01 16.33 22.14
C ARG A 142 -17.84 17.03 20.78
N THR A 143 -17.44 18.27 20.78
CA THR A 143 -17.20 19.06 19.58
C THR A 143 -16.14 18.39 18.70
N TYR A 144 -15.06 17.92 19.31
CA TYR A 144 -14.01 17.21 18.58
C TYR A 144 -14.54 15.94 17.92
N ILE A 145 -15.27 15.13 18.66
CA ILE A 145 -15.84 13.88 18.12
C ILE A 145 -16.82 14.20 16.98
N SER A 146 -17.67 15.21 17.15
CA SER A 146 -18.61 15.62 16.12
C SER A 146 -17.90 16.04 14.82
N SER A 147 -16.86 16.86 14.92
CA SER A 147 -16.15 17.33 13.73
C SER A 147 -15.39 16.20 13.04
N LYS A 148 -14.94 15.20 13.77
CA LYS A 148 -14.20 14.06 13.20
C LYS A 148 -15.10 12.93 12.70
N ALA A 149 -16.19 12.66 13.40
CA ALA A 149 -17.05 11.51 13.10
C ALA A 149 -18.28 11.89 12.28
N ILE A 150 -18.94 13.00 12.60
CA ILE A 150 -20.18 13.40 11.94
C ILE A 150 -19.95 13.88 10.51
N ASN A 151 -18.90 14.63 10.27
CA ASN A 151 -18.59 15.13 8.93
C ASN A 151 -18.32 14.00 7.93
N LYS A 152 -18.22 12.77 8.41
CA LYS A 152 -18.00 11.59 7.58
C LYS A 152 -19.28 10.78 7.37
N MET A 153 -20.36 11.25 7.93
CA MET A 153 -21.64 10.57 7.75
C MET A 153 -22.36 11.06 6.53
#